data_ecf2bf8de6bbccee2f52c2543981ede4
#
_entry.id   ecf2bf8de6bbccee2f52c2543981ede4
#
_cell.length_a   1.000
_cell.length_b   1.000
_cell.length_c   1.000
_cell.angle_alpha   90.00
_cell.angle_beta   90.00
_cell.angle_gamma   90.00
#
_symmetry.space_group_name_H-M   'P 1'
#
loop_
_entity.id
_entity.type
_entity.pdbx_description
1 polymer ?
#
loop_
_entity_poly.entity_id
_entity_poly.type
_entity_poly.pdbx_seq_one_letter_code
_entity_poly.pdbx_strand_id
1 'polypeptide(L)'
;MTIAAPTPPIVVGVDGSTSAEYAAIWAAKETVGRNTVLRLVYVADGDSTDIDQTMAEARTALHRAWEAVTDTGAEVKLESEIVFGGPVDCLVAASRGVSMVCVGAGEGLGATSAALAKQAAGPVAVIRRRATRPTGLRKWVVVVLDETDSALNALRAAMHEAGVRGAPVLVLESWSHRRHADAGNSERHPVRTILEEYLIGPGATDVQVSSLPMPTHLLHMLKQSVSIDQLLVVAADHHALVEELTGPRAREILRGTDCSLLFTR
;
A
#
# COMPACT_ATOMS: atom_id res chain seq x y z
N MET A 1 4.03 -27.52 -22.29
CA MET A 1 3.32 -26.29 -21.86
C MET A 1 3.45 -26.21 -20.35
N THR A 2 4.34 -25.37 -19.85
CA THR A 2 4.44 -25.10 -18.40
C THR A 2 3.28 -24.20 -18.04
N ILE A 3 2.29 -24.73 -17.33
CA ILE A 3 1.19 -23.91 -16.77
C ILE A 3 1.85 -23.01 -15.72
N ALA A 4 1.91 -21.72 -16.00
CA ALA A 4 2.37 -20.76 -15.01
C ALA A 4 1.49 -20.90 -13.76
N ALA A 5 2.13 -20.95 -12.58
CA ALA A 5 1.39 -21.01 -11.31
C ALA A 5 0.44 -19.78 -11.25
N PRO A 6 -0.80 -19.97 -10.77
CA PRO A 6 -1.74 -18.86 -10.66
C PRO A 6 -1.14 -17.76 -9.76
N THR A 7 -1.24 -16.51 -10.20
CA THR A 7 -0.81 -15.36 -9.40
C THR A 7 -1.62 -15.33 -8.10
N PRO A 8 -0.99 -15.22 -6.92
CA PRO A 8 -1.70 -15.18 -5.65
C PRO A 8 -2.71 -14.02 -5.59
N PRO A 9 -3.86 -14.19 -4.90
CA PRO A 9 -4.91 -13.18 -4.84
C PRO A 9 -4.45 -11.90 -4.13
N ILE A 10 -5.17 -10.79 -4.37
CA ILE A 10 -5.14 -9.61 -3.51
C ILE A 10 -6.32 -9.72 -2.56
N VAL A 11 -6.06 -9.53 -1.26
CA VAL A 11 -7.09 -9.57 -0.20
C VAL A 11 -7.43 -8.15 0.23
N VAL A 12 -8.71 -7.85 0.38
CA VAL A 12 -9.19 -6.58 0.95
C VAL A 12 -9.98 -6.84 2.21
N GLY A 13 -9.56 -6.27 3.33
CA GLY A 13 -10.35 -6.25 4.56
C GLY A 13 -11.50 -5.25 4.42
N VAL A 14 -12.74 -5.74 4.59
CA VAL A 14 -13.97 -4.98 4.46
C VAL A 14 -14.68 -4.93 5.82
N ASP A 15 -14.99 -3.73 6.30
CA ASP A 15 -15.70 -3.48 7.57
C ASP A 15 -17.00 -2.68 7.39
N GLY A 16 -17.44 -2.50 6.14
CA GLY A 16 -18.64 -1.71 5.80
C GLY A 16 -18.40 -0.20 5.77
N SER A 17 -17.18 0.27 6.04
CA SER A 17 -16.84 1.69 5.94
C SER A 17 -16.59 2.11 4.49
N THR A 18 -16.83 3.39 4.19
CA THR A 18 -16.49 3.98 2.90
C THR A 18 -14.98 3.89 2.59
N SER A 19 -14.13 3.89 3.62
CA SER A 19 -12.69 3.70 3.43
C SER A 19 -12.34 2.30 2.94
N ALA A 20 -13.07 1.27 3.38
CA ALA A 20 -12.92 -0.09 2.88
C ALA A 20 -13.39 -0.22 1.41
N GLU A 21 -14.47 0.47 1.02
CA GLU A 21 -14.91 0.56 -0.38
C GLU A 21 -13.82 1.18 -1.26
N TYR A 22 -13.19 2.26 -0.81
CA TYR A 22 -12.07 2.87 -1.53
C TYR A 22 -10.86 1.94 -1.64
N ALA A 23 -10.58 1.15 -0.60
CA ALA A 23 -9.53 0.14 -0.65
C ALA A 23 -9.86 -0.95 -1.68
N ALA A 24 -11.12 -1.39 -1.76
CA ALA A 24 -11.57 -2.36 -2.76
C ALA A 24 -11.44 -1.82 -4.19
N ILE A 25 -11.86 -0.58 -4.45
CA ILE A 25 -11.70 0.09 -5.74
C ILE A 25 -10.22 0.22 -6.13
N TRP A 26 -9.37 0.56 -5.16
CA TRP A 26 -7.93 0.66 -5.38
C TRP A 26 -7.33 -0.71 -5.73
N ALA A 27 -7.65 -1.74 -4.94
CA ALA A 27 -7.17 -3.09 -5.13
C ALA A 27 -7.65 -3.72 -6.46
N ALA A 28 -8.84 -3.35 -6.95
CA ALA A 28 -9.34 -3.78 -8.24
C ALA A 28 -8.41 -3.37 -9.39
N LYS A 29 -7.86 -2.16 -9.36
CA LYS A 29 -6.89 -1.69 -10.36
C LYS A 29 -5.58 -2.48 -10.32
N GLU A 30 -5.11 -2.79 -9.11
CA GLU A 30 -3.92 -3.63 -8.91
C GLU A 30 -4.14 -5.06 -9.42
N THR A 31 -5.36 -5.58 -9.26
CA THR A 31 -5.73 -6.92 -9.69
C THR A 31 -5.68 -7.04 -11.22
N VAL A 32 -6.19 -6.05 -11.94
CA VAL A 32 -6.12 -5.99 -13.42
C VAL A 32 -4.68 -6.01 -13.89
N GLY A 33 -3.81 -5.15 -13.32
CA GLY A 33 -2.40 -5.08 -13.68
C GLY A 33 -1.61 -6.36 -13.39
N ARG A 34 -2.09 -7.21 -12.47
CA ARG A 34 -1.44 -8.47 -12.06
C ARG A 34 -2.12 -9.73 -12.59
N ASN A 35 -3.26 -9.61 -13.28
CA ASN A 35 -4.10 -10.73 -13.74
C ASN A 35 -4.36 -11.77 -12.63
N THR A 36 -4.86 -11.31 -11.49
CA THR A 36 -5.14 -12.13 -10.31
C THR A 36 -6.58 -11.97 -9.82
N VAL A 37 -6.93 -12.63 -8.73
CA VAL A 37 -8.26 -12.59 -8.09
C VAL A 37 -8.25 -11.51 -7.01
N LEU A 38 -9.33 -10.74 -6.91
CA LEU A 38 -9.61 -9.84 -5.79
C LEU A 38 -10.56 -10.54 -4.81
N ARG A 39 -10.09 -10.75 -3.58
CA ARG A 39 -10.86 -11.37 -2.51
C ARG A 39 -11.25 -10.35 -1.47
N LEU A 40 -12.55 -10.12 -1.30
CA LEU A 40 -13.12 -9.28 -0.26
C LEU A 40 -13.35 -10.12 1.00
N VAL A 41 -12.76 -9.72 2.12
CA VAL A 41 -12.85 -10.47 3.39
C VAL A 41 -13.50 -9.59 4.44
N TYR A 42 -14.63 -10.03 4.97
CA TYR A 42 -15.23 -9.47 6.18
C TYR A 42 -14.85 -10.33 7.37
N VAL A 43 -14.32 -9.70 8.42
CA VAL A 43 -14.03 -10.41 9.68
C VAL A 43 -15.14 -10.13 10.66
N ALA A 44 -15.94 -11.15 10.91
CA ALA A 44 -17.05 -11.13 11.88
C ALA A 44 -16.51 -11.42 13.28
N ASP A 45 -17.08 -10.74 14.28
CA ASP A 45 -16.76 -11.02 15.68
C ASP A 45 -17.21 -12.44 16.06
N GLY A 46 -16.24 -13.28 16.46
CA GLY A 46 -16.50 -14.66 16.87
C GLY A 46 -17.29 -14.79 18.18
N ASP A 47 -17.28 -13.74 19.00
CA ASP A 47 -17.95 -13.70 20.30
C ASP A 47 -19.35 -13.06 20.24
N SER A 48 -19.83 -12.71 19.04
CA SER A 48 -21.16 -12.10 18.84
C SER A 48 -22.28 -13.04 19.32
N THR A 49 -23.16 -12.52 20.13
CA THR A 49 -24.35 -13.25 20.63
C THR A 49 -25.49 -13.31 19.62
N ASP A 50 -25.46 -12.46 18.57
CA ASP A 50 -26.45 -12.42 17.49
C ASP A 50 -25.75 -12.72 16.16
N ILE A 51 -25.65 -14.00 15.84
CA ILE A 51 -24.98 -14.47 14.60
C ILE A 51 -25.76 -14.01 13.36
N ASP A 52 -27.10 -14.00 13.41
CA ASP A 52 -27.92 -13.63 12.24
C ASP A 52 -27.72 -12.15 11.88
N GLN A 53 -27.70 -11.27 12.88
CA GLN A 53 -27.40 -9.85 12.68
C GLN A 53 -25.98 -9.67 12.14
N THR A 54 -24.99 -10.31 12.75
CA THR A 54 -23.57 -10.24 12.33
C THR A 54 -23.41 -10.69 10.87
N MET A 55 -24.08 -11.77 10.47
CA MET A 55 -24.05 -12.27 9.09
C MET A 55 -24.77 -11.33 8.12
N ALA A 56 -25.85 -10.67 8.53
CA ALA A 56 -26.53 -9.68 7.70
C ALA A 56 -25.68 -8.44 7.48
N GLU A 57 -25.00 -7.94 8.51
CA GLU A 57 -24.05 -6.83 8.43
C GLU A 57 -22.87 -7.17 7.52
N ALA A 58 -22.27 -8.37 7.67
CA ALA A 58 -21.18 -8.85 6.83
C ALA A 58 -21.56 -8.92 5.36
N ARG A 59 -22.73 -9.48 5.05
CA ARG A 59 -23.24 -9.56 3.66
C ARG A 59 -23.48 -8.18 3.08
N THR A 60 -24.04 -7.27 3.86
CA THR A 60 -24.27 -5.88 3.43
C THR A 60 -22.95 -5.16 3.12
N ALA A 61 -21.96 -5.29 3.99
CA ALA A 61 -20.64 -4.69 3.82
C ALA A 61 -19.91 -5.24 2.58
N LEU A 62 -19.93 -6.56 2.40
CA LEU A 62 -19.34 -7.22 1.22
C LEU A 62 -20.07 -6.82 -0.07
N HIS A 63 -21.40 -6.73 -0.05
CA HIS A 63 -22.18 -6.33 -1.21
C HIS A 63 -21.86 -4.91 -1.64
N ARG A 64 -21.77 -3.96 -0.71
CA ARG A 64 -21.37 -2.57 -1.01
C ARG A 64 -19.97 -2.47 -1.60
N ALA A 65 -19.01 -3.20 -1.04
CA ALA A 65 -17.65 -3.23 -1.58
C ALA A 65 -17.61 -3.88 -2.98
N TRP A 66 -18.41 -4.91 -3.21
CA TRP A 66 -18.57 -5.57 -4.52
C TRP A 66 -19.16 -4.61 -5.56
N GLU A 67 -20.25 -3.92 -5.24
CA GLU A 67 -20.87 -2.91 -6.11
C GLU A 67 -19.88 -1.79 -6.44
N ALA A 68 -19.17 -1.27 -5.42
CA ALA A 68 -18.18 -0.22 -5.60
C ALA A 68 -17.04 -0.62 -6.57
N VAL A 69 -16.64 -1.89 -6.58
CA VAL A 69 -15.67 -2.40 -7.56
C VAL A 69 -16.31 -2.54 -8.94
N THR A 70 -17.51 -3.11 -9.02
CA THR A 70 -18.22 -3.35 -10.30
C THR A 70 -18.52 -2.04 -11.02
N ASP A 71 -18.90 -1.00 -10.28
CA ASP A 71 -19.19 0.34 -10.82
C ASP A 71 -17.96 1.01 -11.46
N THR A 72 -16.75 0.53 -11.17
CA THR A 72 -15.54 1.02 -11.85
C THR A 72 -15.44 0.56 -13.30
N GLY A 73 -16.22 -0.44 -13.72
CA GLY A 73 -16.13 -1.08 -15.03
C GLY A 73 -14.87 -1.95 -15.22
N ALA A 74 -14.09 -2.18 -14.17
CA ALA A 74 -12.90 -3.03 -14.25
C ALA A 74 -13.28 -4.51 -14.38
N GLU A 75 -12.70 -5.20 -15.34
CA GLU A 75 -12.87 -6.66 -15.50
C GLU A 75 -12.01 -7.40 -14.46
N VAL A 76 -12.56 -7.65 -13.27
CA VAL A 76 -11.88 -8.27 -12.14
C VAL A 76 -12.60 -9.54 -11.74
N LYS A 77 -11.85 -10.60 -11.49
CA LYS A 77 -12.39 -11.79 -10.82
C LYS A 77 -12.55 -11.49 -9.34
N LEU A 78 -13.80 -11.41 -8.88
CA LEU A 78 -14.16 -11.13 -7.50
C LEU A 78 -14.52 -12.40 -6.74
N GLU A 79 -14.02 -12.52 -5.53
CA GLU A 79 -14.45 -13.49 -4.52
C GLU A 79 -14.80 -12.74 -3.23
N SER A 80 -15.68 -13.30 -2.41
CA SER A 80 -16.00 -12.77 -1.09
C SER A 80 -16.03 -13.87 -0.05
N GLU A 81 -15.57 -13.56 1.16
CA GLU A 81 -15.45 -14.49 2.26
C GLU A 81 -15.81 -13.79 3.57
N ILE A 82 -16.52 -14.52 4.46
CA ILE A 82 -16.75 -14.11 5.85
C ILE A 82 -15.96 -15.06 6.74
N VAL A 83 -15.05 -14.51 7.54
CA VAL A 83 -14.25 -15.24 8.51
C VAL A 83 -14.60 -14.78 9.92
N PHE A 84 -14.51 -15.66 10.91
CA PHE A 84 -14.80 -15.35 12.30
C PHE A 84 -13.51 -15.20 13.11
N GLY A 85 -13.42 -14.17 13.96
CA GLY A 85 -12.29 -13.94 14.84
C GLY A 85 -11.89 -12.48 14.99
N GLY A 86 -10.69 -12.25 15.53
CA GLY A 86 -10.12 -10.91 15.62
C GLY A 86 -9.65 -10.38 14.26
N PRO A 87 -10.05 -9.15 13.86
CA PRO A 87 -9.68 -8.61 12.54
C PRO A 87 -8.17 -8.59 12.26
N VAL A 88 -7.35 -8.30 13.27
CA VAL A 88 -5.89 -8.31 13.13
C VAL A 88 -5.39 -9.70 12.82
N ASP A 89 -5.76 -10.68 13.64
CA ASP A 89 -5.26 -12.06 13.53
C ASP A 89 -5.67 -12.70 12.21
N CYS A 90 -6.95 -12.52 11.82
CA CYS A 90 -7.49 -13.05 10.58
C CYS A 90 -6.77 -12.45 9.35
N LEU A 91 -6.58 -11.12 9.31
CA LEU A 91 -5.94 -10.47 8.17
C LEU A 91 -4.43 -10.68 8.14
N VAL A 92 -3.75 -10.80 9.29
CA VAL A 92 -2.34 -11.23 9.37
C VAL A 92 -2.20 -12.66 8.88
N ALA A 93 -3.10 -13.56 9.26
CA ALA A 93 -3.11 -14.93 8.73
C ALA A 93 -3.34 -14.95 7.23
N ALA A 94 -4.31 -14.16 6.72
CA ALA A 94 -4.60 -14.03 5.31
C ALA A 94 -3.45 -13.44 4.49
N SER A 95 -2.52 -12.69 5.12
CA SER A 95 -1.36 -12.11 4.42
C SER A 95 -0.34 -13.15 3.94
N ARG A 96 -0.48 -14.40 4.37
CA ARG A 96 0.41 -15.50 3.93
C ARG A 96 -0.06 -16.05 2.59
N GLY A 97 0.83 -16.07 1.61
CA GLY A 97 0.54 -16.64 0.30
C GLY A 97 -0.42 -15.82 -0.57
N VAL A 98 -0.54 -14.53 -0.30
CA VAL A 98 -1.27 -13.57 -1.14
C VAL A 98 -0.32 -12.52 -1.73
N SER A 99 -0.72 -11.90 -2.84
CA SER A 99 0.09 -10.85 -3.47
C SER A 99 0.15 -9.59 -2.60
N MET A 100 -0.95 -9.28 -1.90
CA MET A 100 -1.07 -8.07 -1.08
C MET A 100 -2.31 -8.15 -0.19
N VAL A 101 -2.26 -7.54 0.99
CA VAL A 101 -3.44 -7.22 1.80
C VAL A 101 -3.71 -5.72 1.72
N CYS A 102 -4.96 -5.35 1.41
CA CYS A 102 -5.40 -3.96 1.35
C CYS A 102 -6.41 -3.69 2.46
N VAL A 103 -6.29 -2.55 3.11
CA VAL A 103 -7.27 -2.08 4.10
C VAL A 103 -7.53 -0.59 3.91
N GLY A 104 -8.75 -0.17 4.20
CA GLY A 104 -9.11 1.24 4.24
C GLY A 104 -8.59 1.91 5.52
N ALA A 105 -8.19 3.16 5.41
CA ALA A 105 -7.94 4.01 6.56
C ALA A 105 -8.84 5.24 6.48
N GLY A 106 -9.77 5.36 7.42
CA GLY A 106 -10.66 6.51 7.54
C GLY A 106 -9.92 7.76 8.03
N GLU A 107 -10.33 8.34 9.14
CA GLU A 107 -9.71 9.55 9.71
C GLU A 107 -8.29 9.37 10.25
N GLY A 108 -7.74 8.15 10.26
CA GLY A 108 -6.38 7.85 10.70
C GLY A 108 -6.03 6.38 10.49
N LEU A 109 -4.75 6.01 10.63
CA LEU A 109 -4.37 4.60 10.68
C LEU A 109 -5.01 3.97 11.92
N GLY A 110 -5.96 3.06 11.71
CA GLY A 110 -6.58 2.26 12.76
C GLY A 110 -5.61 1.25 13.37
N ALA A 111 -6.02 0.61 14.46
CA ALA A 111 -5.23 -0.44 15.11
C ALA A 111 -4.92 -1.60 14.13
N THR A 112 -5.90 -2.02 13.33
CA THR A 112 -5.75 -3.07 12.33
C THR A 112 -4.69 -2.72 11.27
N SER A 113 -4.75 -1.50 10.70
CA SER A 113 -3.78 -1.06 9.69
C SER A 113 -2.35 -1.00 10.26
N ALA A 114 -2.21 -0.49 11.49
CA ALA A 114 -0.92 -0.42 12.17
C ALA A 114 -0.34 -1.80 12.50
N ALA A 115 -1.19 -2.74 12.94
CA ALA A 115 -0.78 -4.11 13.20
C ALA A 115 -0.36 -4.84 11.92
N LEU A 116 -1.13 -4.72 10.83
CA LEU A 116 -0.79 -5.30 9.54
C LEU A 116 0.55 -4.78 9.01
N ALA A 117 0.79 -3.46 9.08
CA ALA A 117 2.05 -2.87 8.65
C ALA A 117 3.26 -3.52 9.34
N LYS A 118 3.11 -3.95 10.59
CA LYS A 118 4.18 -4.55 11.41
C LYS A 118 4.27 -6.07 11.30
N GLN A 119 3.13 -6.76 11.18
CA GLN A 119 3.03 -8.22 11.43
C GLN A 119 2.68 -9.04 10.18
N ALA A 120 2.16 -8.43 9.11
CA ALA A 120 1.79 -9.17 7.92
C ALA A 120 3.00 -9.86 7.29
N ALA A 121 2.81 -11.02 6.69
CA ALA A 121 3.86 -11.79 6.03
C ALA A 121 4.13 -11.30 4.59
N GLY A 122 3.17 -10.62 3.96
CA GLY A 122 3.25 -10.07 2.62
C GLY A 122 3.05 -8.55 2.59
N PRO A 123 3.06 -7.94 1.40
CA PRO A 123 2.83 -6.51 1.21
C PRO A 123 1.48 -6.06 1.78
N VAL A 124 1.45 -4.85 2.35
CA VAL A 124 0.23 -4.24 2.93
C VAL A 124 0.01 -2.86 2.35
N ALA A 125 -1.16 -2.65 1.74
CA ALA A 125 -1.61 -1.34 1.29
C ALA A 125 -2.65 -0.77 2.25
N VAL A 126 -2.38 0.41 2.79
CA VAL A 126 -3.30 1.17 3.63
C VAL A 126 -3.82 2.35 2.81
N ILE A 127 -5.04 2.26 2.35
CA ILE A 127 -5.62 3.18 1.39
C ILE A 127 -6.36 4.29 2.09
N ARG A 128 -6.00 5.51 1.75
CA ARG A 128 -6.60 6.74 2.29
C ARG A 128 -7.19 7.58 1.17
N ARG A 129 -8.39 8.05 1.42
CA ARG A 129 -9.07 9.00 0.54
C ARG A 129 -9.94 9.93 1.38
N ARG A 130 -9.77 11.23 1.20
CA ARG A 130 -10.65 12.20 1.85
C ARG A 130 -12.05 12.14 1.25
N ALA A 131 -13.08 12.32 2.09
CA ALA A 131 -14.47 12.37 1.64
C ALA A 131 -14.70 13.53 0.65
N THR A 132 -14.07 14.68 0.91
CA THR A 132 -14.12 15.89 0.05
C THR A 132 -12.84 16.06 -0.73
N ARG A 133 -12.60 15.16 -1.68
CA ARG A 133 -11.39 15.18 -2.49
C ARG A 133 -11.55 16.11 -3.69
N PRO A 134 -10.61 17.04 -3.95
CA PRO A 134 -10.58 17.80 -5.20
C PRO A 134 -10.44 16.87 -6.42
N THR A 135 -11.08 17.20 -7.52
CA THR A 135 -10.89 16.49 -8.78
C THR A 135 -9.56 16.89 -9.44
N GLY A 136 -8.94 15.97 -10.18
CA GLY A 136 -7.73 16.26 -10.95
C GLY A 136 -6.44 16.39 -10.13
N LEU A 137 -6.39 15.82 -8.91
CA LEU A 137 -5.15 15.79 -8.14
C LEU A 137 -4.03 15.12 -8.94
N ARG A 138 -2.85 15.73 -8.91
CA ARG A 138 -1.64 15.06 -9.42
C ARG A 138 -1.34 13.85 -8.56
N LYS A 139 -0.98 12.76 -9.21
CA LYS A 139 -0.58 11.53 -8.53
C LYS A 139 0.93 11.51 -8.41
N TRP A 140 1.43 11.03 -7.29
CA TRP A 140 2.84 10.81 -7.05
C TRP A 140 3.05 9.49 -6.30
N VAL A 141 4.05 8.74 -6.72
CA VAL A 141 4.57 7.63 -5.93
C VAL A 141 5.85 8.11 -5.25
N VAL A 142 5.89 8.01 -3.94
CA VAL A 142 7.05 8.38 -3.13
C VAL A 142 7.62 7.09 -2.55
N VAL A 143 8.90 6.82 -2.74
CA VAL A 143 9.55 5.64 -2.16
C VAL A 143 10.70 6.08 -1.27
N VAL A 144 10.77 5.50 -0.07
CA VAL A 144 11.91 5.66 0.82
C VAL A 144 12.87 4.51 0.59
N LEU A 145 14.10 4.84 0.22
CA LEU A 145 15.18 3.88 0.05
C LEU A 145 16.24 4.09 1.13
N ASP A 146 16.62 3.01 1.78
CA ASP A 146 17.64 2.93 2.80
C ASP A 146 18.65 1.82 2.49
N GLU A 147 19.46 1.45 3.46
CA GLU A 147 20.46 0.39 3.33
C GLU A 147 19.89 -1.00 3.67
N THR A 148 18.55 -1.18 3.75
CA THR A 148 17.92 -2.48 4.03
C THR A 148 17.90 -3.38 2.80
N ASP A 149 17.89 -4.70 3.01
CA ASP A 149 17.85 -5.69 1.93
C ASP A 149 16.56 -5.59 1.10
N SER A 150 15.47 -5.11 1.70
CA SER A 150 14.17 -4.95 1.05
C SER A 150 13.97 -3.59 0.34
N ALA A 151 14.95 -2.67 0.40
CA ALA A 151 14.88 -1.40 -0.33
C ALA A 151 14.62 -1.60 -1.84
N LEU A 152 15.21 -2.66 -2.42
CA LEU A 152 14.98 -3.03 -3.83
C LEU A 152 13.55 -3.48 -4.11
N ASN A 153 12.94 -4.20 -3.17
CA ASN A 153 11.54 -4.60 -3.31
C ASN A 153 10.63 -3.38 -3.22
N ALA A 154 10.94 -2.42 -2.35
CA ALA A 154 10.24 -1.15 -2.27
C ALA A 154 10.36 -0.34 -3.57
N LEU A 155 11.55 -0.27 -4.16
CA LEU A 155 11.76 0.41 -5.45
C LEU A 155 10.96 -0.27 -6.57
N ARG A 156 11.04 -1.60 -6.70
CA ARG A 156 10.27 -2.35 -7.71
C ARG A 156 8.78 -2.14 -7.56
N ALA A 157 8.27 -2.18 -6.32
CA ALA A 157 6.87 -1.90 -6.03
C ALA A 157 6.49 -0.46 -6.44
N ALA A 158 7.33 0.53 -6.10
CA ALA A 158 7.09 1.93 -6.47
C ALA A 158 7.05 2.13 -7.98
N MET A 159 7.96 1.52 -8.74
CA MET A 159 7.98 1.59 -10.20
C MET A 159 6.75 0.92 -10.82
N HIS A 160 6.32 -0.24 -10.30
CA HIS A 160 5.08 -0.89 -10.72
C HIS A 160 3.87 0.00 -10.48
N GLU A 161 3.73 0.53 -9.26
CA GLU A 161 2.63 1.42 -8.88
C GLU A 161 2.60 2.72 -9.71
N ALA A 162 3.76 3.25 -10.04
CA ALA A 162 3.89 4.42 -10.90
C ALA A 162 3.37 4.15 -12.31
N GLY A 163 3.69 2.98 -12.88
CA GLY A 163 3.17 2.54 -14.17
C GLY A 163 1.65 2.38 -14.16
N VAL A 164 1.10 1.69 -13.16
CA VAL A 164 -0.37 1.49 -13.01
C VAL A 164 -1.11 2.81 -12.85
N ARG A 165 -0.50 3.81 -12.19
CA ARG A 165 -1.12 5.11 -11.89
C ARG A 165 -0.88 6.17 -12.94
N GLY A 166 0.08 5.97 -13.87
CA GLY A 166 0.60 7.02 -14.73
C GLY A 166 1.18 8.18 -13.92
N ALA A 167 2.00 7.88 -12.91
CA ALA A 167 2.52 8.84 -11.93
C ALA A 167 4.04 8.87 -11.94
N PRO A 168 4.67 10.05 -11.68
CA PRO A 168 6.11 10.11 -11.43
C PRO A 168 6.48 9.49 -10.08
N VAL A 169 7.74 9.08 -9.96
CA VAL A 169 8.35 8.54 -8.73
C VAL A 169 9.27 9.58 -8.11
N LEU A 170 9.09 9.82 -6.82
CA LEU A 170 10.04 10.55 -5.99
C LEU A 170 10.75 9.57 -5.06
N VAL A 171 12.04 9.44 -5.23
CA VAL A 171 12.92 8.65 -4.36
C VAL A 171 13.41 9.53 -3.23
N LEU A 172 13.18 9.12 -1.99
CA LEU A 172 13.74 9.74 -0.79
C LEU A 172 14.87 8.86 -0.25
N GLU A 173 16.08 9.38 -0.30
CA GLU A 173 17.30 8.66 0.09
C GLU A 173 17.57 8.80 1.58
N SER A 174 17.45 7.70 2.34
CA SER A 174 17.59 7.66 3.80
C SER A 174 18.96 7.15 4.28
N TRP A 175 19.97 7.11 3.42
CA TRP A 175 21.31 6.74 3.87
C TRP A 175 22.09 7.90 4.48
N SER A 176 22.85 7.61 5.52
CA SER A 176 23.61 8.62 6.23
C SER A 176 24.75 9.17 5.38
N HIS A 177 24.80 10.48 5.21
CA HIS A 177 25.84 11.23 4.50
C HIS A 177 27.27 10.97 5.03
N ARG A 178 27.45 10.25 6.13
CA ARG A 178 28.75 9.99 6.78
C ARG A 178 29.69 9.13 5.97
N ARG A 179 29.21 8.33 4.99
CA ARG A 179 30.06 7.45 4.17
C ARG A 179 30.57 8.10 2.88
N HIS A 180 30.08 9.29 2.53
CA HIS A 180 30.50 9.96 1.30
C HIS A 180 31.78 10.80 1.46
N ALA A 181 32.22 11.08 2.69
CA ALA A 181 33.43 11.87 2.93
C ALA A 181 34.74 11.06 2.81
N ASP A 182 34.67 9.71 2.91
CA ASP A 182 35.87 8.86 2.93
C ASP A 182 36.04 7.97 1.66
N ALA A 183 35.15 8.07 0.68
CA ALA A 183 35.18 7.17 -0.48
C ALA A 183 35.90 7.79 -1.68
N GLY A 184 37.21 7.73 -1.64
CA GLY A 184 38.03 7.72 -2.87
C GLY A 184 37.85 6.44 -3.71
N ASN A 185 36.92 5.56 -3.33
CA ASN A 185 36.53 4.36 -4.07
C ASN A 185 35.01 4.36 -4.21
N SER A 186 34.55 4.81 -5.36
CA SER A 186 33.14 4.91 -5.72
C SER A 186 32.54 3.50 -5.95
N GLU A 187 32.38 2.71 -4.90
CA GLU A 187 31.47 1.57 -4.98
C GLU A 187 30.06 2.13 -5.17
N ARG A 188 29.54 2.00 -6.40
CA ARG A 188 28.19 2.43 -6.76
C ARG A 188 27.22 1.74 -5.82
N HIS A 189 26.46 2.51 -5.05
CA HIS A 189 25.43 1.96 -4.17
C HIS A 189 24.47 1.09 -4.99
N PRO A 190 24.15 -0.17 -4.58
CA PRO A 190 23.33 -1.10 -5.36
C PRO A 190 22.01 -0.49 -5.85
N VAL A 191 21.37 0.31 -5.01
CA VAL A 191 20.12 1.01 -5.35
C VAL A 191 20.31 2.00 -6.48
N ARG A 192 21.43 2.72 -6.54
CA ARG A 192 21.72 3.66 -7.63
C ARG A 192 21.93 2.95 -8.96
N THR A 193 22.64 1.81 -8.94
CA THR A 193 22.82 0.98 -10.13
C THR A 193 21.47 0.50 -10.67
N ILE A 194 20.57 0.08 -9.79
CA ILE A 194 19.24 -0.39 -10.20
C ILE A 194 18.35 0.77 -10.67
N LEU A 195 18.41 1.92 -10.01
CA LEU A 195 17.75 3.14 -10.54
C LEU A 195 18.26 3.47 -11.95
N GLU A 196 19.57 3.41 -12.18
CA GLU A 196 20.14 3.62 -13.50
C GLU A 196 19.65 2.57 -14.51
N GLU A 197 19.52 1.30 -14.13
CA GLU A 197 18.95 0.23 -14.95
C GLU A 197 17.47 0.48 -15.30
N TYR A 198 16.66 0.96 -14.35
CA TYR A 198 15.26 1.33 -14.61
C TYR A 198 15.14 2.58 -15.48
N LEU A 199 16.06 3.53 -15.39
CA LEU A 199 16.03 4.78 -16.14
C LEU A 199 16.60 4.66 -17.56
N ILE A 200 17.56 3.74 -17.79
CA ILE A 200 18.38 3.70 -19.02
C ILE A 200 18.32 2.30 -19.66
N GLY A 201 17.87 1.28 -18.94
CA GLY A 201 17.89 -0.12 -19.38
C GLY A 201 16.86 -0.45 -20.47
N PRO A 202 16.96 -1.64 -21.11
CA PRO A 202 16.04 -2.08 -22.17
C PRO A 202 14.58 -2.28 -21.72
N GLY A 203 14.29 -2.08 -20.45
CA GLY A 203 12.94 -2.05 -19.84
C GLY A 203 12.58 -0.68 -19.28
N ALA A 204 13.27 0.40 -19.70
CA ALA A 204 12.98 1.75 -19.24
C ALA A 204 11.50 2.06 -19.45
N THR A 205 10.78 2.23 -18.35
CA THR A 205 9.40 2.70 -18.36
C THR A 205 9.42 4.21 -18.56
N ASP A 206 8.40 4.77 -19.24
CA ASP A 206 8.16 6.22 -19.38
C ASP A 206 7.91 6.93 -18.04
N VAL A 207 8.32 6.33 -16.93
CA VAL A 207 8.11 6.85 -15.57
C VAL A 207 9.20 7.88 -15.26
N GLN A 208 8.78 9.11 -15.06
CA GLN A 208 9.67 10.16 -14.57
C GLN A 208 10.11 9.86 -13.14
N VAL A 209 11.43 9.76 -12.91
CA VAL A 209 11.99 9.52 -11.57
C VAL A 209 12.82 10.72 -11.14
N SER A 210 12.65 11.15 -9.92
CA SER A 210 13.45 12.18 -9.25
C SER A 210 13.94 11.65 -7.91
N SER A 211 15.13 12.08 -7.47
CA SER A 211 15.70 11.67 -6.20
C SER A 211 16.03 12.89 -5.34
N LEU A 212 15.75 12.81 -4.04
CA LEU A 212 16.07 13.80 -3.04
C LEU A 212 16.56 13.13 -1.75
N PRO A 213 17.43 13.78 -0.98
CA PRO A 213 17.72 13.35 0.39
C PRO A 213 16.43 13.27 1.22
N MET A 214 16.32 12.27 2.09
CA MET A 214 15.18 12.14 2.97
C MET A 214 15.06 13.35 3.91
N PRO A 215 13.91 14.02 3.95
CA PRO A 215 13.73 15.17 4.83
C PRO A 215 13.70 14.74 6.30
N THR A 216 14.26 15.54 7.18
CA THR A 216 14.25 15.30 8.64
C THR A 216 12.82 15.14 9.20
N HIS A 217 11.82 15.70 8.53
CA HIS A 217 10.42 15.70 8.93
C HIS A 217 9.52 15.21 7.79
N LEU A 218 9.61 13.91 7.46
CA LEU A 218 8.84 13.29 6.38
C LEU A 218 7.33 13.53 6.51
N LEU A 219 6.76 13.31 7.70
CA LEU A 219 5.34 13.53 7.96
C LEU A 219 4.89 14.97 7.66
N HIS A 220 5.75 15.95 7.93
CA HIS A 220 5.43 17.34 7.63
C HIS A 220 5.43 17.63 6.13
N MET A 221 6.38 17.06 5.38
CA MET A 221 6.41 17.14 3.93
C MET A 221 5.14 16.52 3.32
N LEU A 222 4.73 15.34 3.80
CA LEU A 222 3.51 14.67 3.34
C LEU A 222 2.26 15.51 3.63
N LYS A 223 2.20 16.16 4.80
CA LYS A 223 1.10 17.05 5.17
C LYS A 223 0.99 18.27 4.27
N GLN A 224 2.11 18.87 3.87
CA GLN A 224 2.12 20.05 3.01
C GLN A 224 1.64 19.75 1.59
N SER A 225 1.66 18.48 1.18
CA SER A 225 1.30 18.02 -0.16
C SER A 225 -0.19 17.69 -0.29
N VAL A 226 -1.08 18.47 0.33
CA VAL A 226 -2.55 18.23 0.37
C VAL A 226 -3.24 18.24 -1.00
N SER A 227 -2.61 18.82 -2.02
CA SER A 227 -3.11 18.86 -3.40
C SER A 227 -2.60 17.69 -4.26
N ILE A 228 -1.95 16.71 -3.66
CA ILE A 228 -1.35 15.56 -4.34
C ILE A 228 -1.96 14.28 -3.79
N ASP A 229 -2.32 13.36 -4.70
CA ASP A 229 -2.65 11.96 -4.39
C ASP A 229 -1.35 11.18 -4.28
N GLN A 230 -0.92 10.90 -3.06
CA GLN A 230 0.37 10.28 -2.79
C GLN A 230 0.22 8.81 -2.43
N LEU A 231 1.09 7.98 -2.99
CA LEU A 231 1.37 6.66 -2.48
C LEU A 231 2.79 6.63 -1.93
N LEU A 232 2.94 6.51 -0.62
CA LEU A 232 4.24 6.33 0.02
C LEU A 232 4.56 4.85 0.13
N VAL A 233 5.66 4.43 -0.49
CA VAL A 233 6.16 3.05 -0.48
C VAL A 233 7.34 2.95 0.48
N VAL A 234 7.27 2.00 1.40
CA VAL A 234 8.25 1.81 2.47
C VAL A 234 8.53 0.32 2.64
N ALA A 235 9.80 -0.03 2.78
CA ALA A 235 10.19 -1.36 3.19
C ALA A 235 9.79 -1.62 4.65
N ALA A 236 9.15 -2.74 4.94
CA ALA A 236 8.61 -3.03 6.26
C ALA A 236 9.69 -3.34 7.31
N ASP A 237 10.90 -3.67 6.89
CA ASP A 237 12.08 -3.82 7.75
C ASP A 237 12.75 -2.47 8.09
N HIS A 238 12.34 -1.37 7.48
CA HIS A 238 12.66 -0.03 7.97
C HIS A 238 11.86 0.30 9.24
N HIS A 239 12.15 -0.41 10.33
CA HIS A 239 11.33 -0.41 11.56
C HIS A 239 11.08 0.99 12.13
N ALA A 240 12.09 1.87 12.15
CA ALA A 240 11.92 3.22 12.67
C ALA A 240 10.88 4.02 11.90
N LEU A 241 10.87 3.93 10.56
CA LEU A 241 9.90 4.62 9.73
C LEU A 241 8.50 3.99 9.82
N VAL A 242 8.42 2.66 9.89
CA VAL A 242 7.14 1.96 10.12
C VAL A 242 6.53 2.40 11.45
N GLU A 243 7.31 2.49 12.52
CA GLU A 243 6.87 3.00 13.82
C GLU A 243 6.41 4.47 13.73
N GLU A 244 7.15 5.32 13.03
CA GLU A 244 6.77 6.72 12.82
C GLU A 244 5.43 6.81 12.06
N LEU A 245 5.28 6.08 10.95
CA LEU A 245 4.09 6.13 10.09
C LEU A 245 2.86 5.49 10.73
N THR A 246 3.02 4.53 11.63
CA THR A 246 1.92 3.87 12.34
C THR A 246 1.59 4.48 13.70
N GLY A 247 2.41 5.40 14.16
CA GLY A 247 2.29 6.04 15.47
C GLY A 247 1.16 7.09 15.56
N PRO A 248 0.88 7.57 16.79
CA PRO A 248 -0.18 8.55 17.03
C PRO A 248 0.02 9.87 16.27
N ARG A 249 1.27 10.32 16.17
CA ARG A 249 1.63 11.56 15.45
C ARG A 249 1.32 11.48 13.95
N ALA A 250 1.63 10.35 13.30
CA ALA A 250 1.29 10.15 11.91
C ALA A 250 -0.22 10.10 11.70
N ARG A 251 -0.94 9.49 12.62
CA ARG A 251 -2.41 9.42 12.63
C ARG A 251 -3.04 10.82 12.55
N GLU A 252 -2.54 11.74 13.37
CA GLU A 252 -3.00 13.13 13.38
C GLU A 252 -2.59 13.89 12.12
N ILE A 253 -1.31 13.80 11.74
CA ILE A 253 -0.75 14.56 10.61
C ILE A 253 -1.36 14.13 9.29
N LEU A 254 -1.51 12.83 9.06
CA LEU A 254 -2.01 12.27 7.80
C LEU A 254 -3.53 12.36 7.67
N ARG A 255 -4.28 12.69 8.73
CA ARG A 255 -5.74 12.76 8.74
C ARG A 255 -6.32 13.63 7.62
N GLY A 256 -5.69 14.73 7.29
CA GLY A 256 -6.14 15.67 6.25
C GLY A 256 -5.50 15.45 4.87
N THR A 257 -4.84 14.30 4.63
CA THR A 257 -4.12 14.03 3.38
C THR A 257 -4.75 12.88 2.59
N ASP A 258 -4.48 12.83 1.28
CA ASP A 258 -4.75 11.66 0.42
C ASP A 258 -3.49 10.77 0.29
N CYS A 259 -2.68 10.69 1.34
CA CYS A 259 -1.47 9.87 1.36
C CYS A 259 -1.80 8.44 1.76
N SER A 260 -1.80 7.52 0.79
CA SER A 260 -1.86 6.08 1.02
C SER A 260 -0.47 5.52 1.31
N LEU A 261 -0.39 4.39 2.01
CA LEU A 261 0.87 3.75 2.40
C LEU A 261 0.94 2.35 1.80
N LEU A 262 2.09 1.97 1.25
CA LEU A 262 2.38 0.61 0.82
C LEU A 262 3.63 0.12 1.54
N PHE A 263 3.46 -0.86 2.41
CA PHE A 263 4.54 -1.56 3.10
C PHE A 263 4.91 -2.80 2.31
N THR A 264 6.18 -2.90 1.86
CA THR A 264 6.71 -4.05 1.10
C THR A 264 7.50 -4.98 1.99
N ARG A 265 7.59 -6.23 1.59
CA ARG A 265 8.34 -7.27 2.30
C ARG A 265 9.45 -7.83 1.41
#